data_906daa1002b26b72f4e17eda2699e179
#
_entry.id   906daa1002b26b72f4e17eda2699e179
#
_cell.length_a   1.000
_cell.length_b   1.000
_cell.length_c   1.000
_cell.angle_alpha   90.00
_cell.angle_beta   90.00
_cell.angle_gamma   90.00
#
_symmetry.space_group_name_H-M   'P 1'
#
loop_
_entity.id
_entity.type
_entity.pdbx_description
1 polymer ?
#
loop_
_entity_poly.entity_id
_entity_poly.type
_entity_poly.pdbx_seq_one_letter_code
_entity_poly.pdbx_strand_id
1 'polypeptide(L)'
;MKAHMADNAQATIDPKEAAHFGAMAADWWDPQGSSAMLHKLNPVRLRYIRAAIDQQWPGREKAFRPLEGRRALDVGCGAGLLTEPLARLGASVTGLDAAPENIAAALSHAESQGLTIDYRATPVEELAEGGFDLVTSMEVIEHVADPATFVRALASKVSPDGLL
;
A
#
# COMPACT_ATOMS: atom_id res chain seq x y z
N MET A 1 26.81 3.66 -32.94
CA MET A 1 26.57 2.79 -31.77
C MET A 1 26.05 3.70 -30.65
N LYS A 2 24.72 3.84 -30.50
CA LYS A 2 24.09 4.67 -29.44
C LYS A 2 23.89 3.77 -28.25
N ALA A 3 24.57 4.09 -27.14
CA ALA A 3 24.36 3.46 -25.84
C ALA A 3 22.93 3.81 -25.40
N HIS A 4 22.11 2.80 -25.17
CA HIS A 4 20.83 2.91 -24.48
C HIS A 4 21.20 3.21 -23.02
N MET A 5 21.01 4.46 -22.60
CA MET A 5 20.99 4.80 -21.17
C MET A 5 19.72 4.16 -20.61
N ALA A 6 19.90 3.11 -19.83
CA ALA A 6 18.84 2.62 -18.97
C ALA A 6 18.50 3.77 -18.02
N ASP A 7 17.27 4.25 -18.13
CA ASP A 7 16.66 5.18 -17.20
C ASP A 7 16.61 4.45 -15.84
N ASN A 8 17.55 4.77 -14.97
CA ASN A 8 17.60 4.22 -13.61
C ASN A 8 16.46 4.94 -12.87
N ALA A 9 15.30 4.30 -12.79
CA ALA A 9 14.17 4.80 -12.01
C ALA A 9 14.66 4.99 -10.56
N GLN A 10 14.97 6.22 -10.20
CA GLN A 10 15.45 6.56 -8.87
C GLN A 10 14.28 6.54 -7.91
N ALA A 11 14.38 5.79 -6.82
CA ALA A 11 13.37 5.75 -5.77
C ALA A 11 13.07 7.18 -5.28
N THR A 12 11.79 7.53 -5.16
CA THR A 12 11.35 8.88 -4.79
C THR A 12 11.36 9.10 -3.28
N ILE A 13 11.40 8.03 -2.47
CA ILE A 13 11.42 8.13 -1.01
C ILE A 13 12.80 8.54 -0.48
N ASP A 14 12.82 9.46 0.50
CA ASP A 14 14.06 9.81 1.21
C ASP A 14 14.48 8.65 2.13
N PRO A 15 15.73 8.15 2.04
CA PRO A 15 16.23 7.08 2.91
C PRO A 15 16.16 7.40 4.40
N LYS A 16 16.23 8.69 4.80
CA LYS A 16 16.09 9.11 6.19
C LYS A 16 14.65 8.95 6.68
N GLU A 17 13.68 9.26 5.84
CA GLU A 17 12.26 9.05 6.15
C GLU A 17 11.97 7.55 6.29
N ALA A 18 12.46 6.71 5.37
CA ALA A 18 12.32 5.26 5.46
C ALA A 18 12.92 4.71 6.78
N ALA A 19 14.12 5.16 7.17
CA ALA A 19 14.76 4.77 8.43
C ALA A 19 13.97 5.24 9.66
N HIS A 20 13.38 6.45 9.61
CA HIS A 20 12.56 6.97 10.69
C HIS A 20 11.31 6.10 10.92
N PHE A 21 10.59 5.77 9.86
CA PHE A 21 9.41 4.90 9.95
C PHE A 21 9.77 3.47 10.35
N GLY A 22 10.91 2.94 9.88
CA GLY A 22 11.40 1.63 10.28
C GLY A 22 11.68 1.52 11.79
N ALA A 23 12.16 2.59 12.42
CA ALA A 23 12.39 2.62 13.86
C ALA A 23 11.09 2.52 14.70
N MET A 24 9.93 2.81 14.10
CA MET A 24 8.61 2.71 14.74
C MET A 24 7.96 1.32 14.57
N ALA A 25 8.58 0.40 13.84
CA ALA A 25 7.97 -0.87 13.44
C ALA A 25 7.49 -1.73 14.61
N ALA A 26 8.15 -1.63 15.76
CA ALA A 26 7.88 -2.48 16.93
C ALA A 26 6.51 -2.25 17.59
N ASP A 27 5.94 -1.03 17.47
CA ASP A 27 4.68 -0.66 18.13
C ASP A 27 3.55 -0.24 17.18
N TRP A 28 3.70 -0.49 15.88
CA TRP A 28 2.70 -0.12 14.87
C TRP A 28 1.29 -0.67 15.18
N TRP A 29 1.23 -1.85 15.77
CA TRP A 29 -0.04 -2.49 16.09
C TRP A 29 -0.57 -2.17 17.50
N ASP A 30 0.18 -1.39 18.30
CA ASP A 30 -0.32 -0.86 19.54
C ASP A 30 -1.23 0.37 19.29
N PRO A 31 -2.55 0.29 19.58
CA PRO A 31 -3.45 1.43 19.37
C PRO A 31 -3.12 2.66 20.23
N GLN A 32 -2.23 2.51 21.21
CA GLN A 32 -1.74 3.59 22.09
C GLN A 32 -0.28 3.96 21.80
N GLY A 33 0.35 3.27 20.84
CA GLY A 33 1.74 3.48 20.43
C GLY A 33 1.94 4.68 19.52
N SER A 34 3.09 4.72 18.87
CA SER A 34 3.49 5.78 17.93
C SER A 34 2.52 5.97 16.76
N SER A 35 1.83 4.91 16.35
CA SER A 35 0.85 4.89 15.24
C SER A 35 -0.61 5.05 15.70
N ALA A 36 -0.86 5.48 16.93
CA ALA A 36 -2.21 5.63 17.48
C ALA A 36 -3.16 6.46 16.61
N MET A 37 -2.65 7.51 15.94
CA MET A 37 -3.45 8.34 15.04
C MET A 37 -3.90 7.56 13.79
N LEU A 38 -3.05 6.70 13.25
CA LEU A 38 -3.39 5.86 12.09
C LEU A 38 -4.51 4.88 12.42
N HIS A 39 -4.49 4.29 13.61
CA HIS A 39 -5.58 3.44 14.11
C HIS A 39 -6.92 4.20 14.18
N LYS A 40 -6.90 5.46 14.65
CA LYS A 40 -8.11 6.30 14.73
C LYS A 40 -8.64 6.70 13.35
N LEU A 41 -7.75 6.95 12.38
CA LEU A 41 -8.11 7.35 11.02
C LEU A 41 -8.59 6.17 10.17
N ASN A 42 -8.14 4.96 10.44
CA ASN A 42 -8.39 3.80 9.60
C ASN A 42 -9.88 3.52 9.32
N PRO A 43 -10.80 3.61 10.30
CA PRO A 43 -12.23 3.42 10.01
C PRO A 43 -12.81 4.44 9.02
N VAL A 44 -12.31 5.68 9.03
CA VAL A 44 -12.73 6.73 8.08
C VAL A 44 -12.20 6.42 6.69
N ARG A 45 -10.92 6.05 6.58
CA ARG A 45 -10.27 5.65 5.32
C ARG A 45 -10.99 4.46 4.68
N LEU A 46 -11.27 3.43 5.47
CA LEU A 46 -11.96 2.24 4.99
C LEU A 46 -13.39 2.52 4.50
N ARG A 47 -14.12 3.42 5.17
CA ARG A 47 -15.44 3.86 4.68
C ARG A 47 -15.35 4.59 3.34
N TYR A 48 -14.35 5.47 3.17
CA TYR A 48 -14.13 6.17 1.91
C TYR A 48 -13.76 5.20 0.79
N ILE A 49 -12.80 4.30 1.04
CA ILE A 49 -12.37 3.28 0.07
C ILE A 49 -13.56 2.38 -0.30
N ARG A 50 -14.36 1.95 0.68
CA ARG A 50 -15.55 1.12 0.44
C ARG A 50 -16.56 1.84 -0.46
N ALA A 51 -16.82 3.12 -0.22
CA ALA A 51 -17.74 3.90 -1.05
C ALA A 51 -17.21 4.03 -2.50
N ALA A 52 -15.91 4.25 -2.69
CA ALA A 52 -15.28 4.28 -4.01
C ALA A 52 -15.38 2.93 -4.73
N ILE A 53 -15.14 1.83 -4.04
CA ILE A 53 -15.30 0.46 -4.54
C ILE A 53 -16.74 0.21 -5.01
N ASP A 54 -17.71 0.55 -4.18
CA ASP A 54 -19.14 0.32 -4.48
C ASP A 54 -19.60 1.16 -5.67
N GLN A 55 -19.06 2.37 -5.84
CA GLN A 55 -19.32 3.24 -6.99
C GLN A 55 -18.68 2.72 -8.27
N GLN A 56 -17.43 2.27 -8.21
CA GLN A 56 -16.67 1.82 -9.38
C GLN A 56 -17.15 0.45 -9.88
N TRP A 57 -17.48 -0.45 -8.96
CA TRP A 57 -17.88 -1.82 -9.27
C TRP A 57 -19.24 -2.15 -8.63
N PRO A 58 -20.36 -1.64 -9.19
CA PRO A 58 -21.68 -1.83 -8.61
C PRO A 58 -22.10 -3.30 -8.60
N GLY A 59 -23.02 -3.64 -7.71
CA GLY A 59 -23.60 -4.98 -7.59
C GLY A 59 -23.03 -5.82 -6.44
N ARG A 60 -22.05 -5.29 -5.70
CA ARG A 60 -21.45 -5.95 -4.52
C ARG A 60 -21.55 -5.12 -3.24
N GLU A 61 -22.44 -4.12 -3.20
CA GLU A 61 -22.55 -3.16 -2.08
C GLU A 61 -22.91 -3.85 -0.76
N LYS A 62 -23.57 -4.99 -0.82
CA LYS A 62 -23.93 -5.80 0.36
C LYS A 62 -22.93 -6.94 0.63
N ALA A 63 -21.92 -7.12 -0.20
CA ALA A 63 -20.96 -8.19 -0.02
C ALA A 63 -19.99 -7.89 1.13
N PHE A 64 -19.69 -8.91 1.94
CA PHE A 64 -18.63 -8.83 2.96
C PHE A 64 -17.24 -8.77 2.32
N ARG A 65 -17.08 -9.34 1.12
CA ARG A 65 -15.82 -9.39 0.35
C ARG A 65 -16.01 -8.75 -1.04
N PRO A 66 -16.20 -7.42 -1.12
CA PRO A 66 -16.46 -6.73 -2.38
C PRO A 66 -15.29 -6.80 -3.36
N LEU A 67 -14.06 -6.99 -2.86
CA LEU A 67 -12.83 -7.08 -3.65
C LEU A 67 -12.45 -8.51 -4.04
N GLU A 68 -13.32 -9.50 -3.84
CA GLU A 68 -13.02 -10.88 -4.22
C GLU A 68 -12.75 -11.01 -5.72
N GLY A 69 -11.62 -11.64 -6.07
CA GLY A 69 -11.13 -11.76 -7.44
C GLY A 69 -10.39 -10.52 -7.98
N ARG A 70 -10.19 -9.48 -7.16
CA ARG A 70 -9.46 -8.26 -7.53
C ARG A 70 -8.07 -8.23 -6.91
N ARG A 71 -7.16 -7.52 -7.58
CA ARG A 71 -5.80 -7.27 -7.13
C ARG A 71 -5.70 -5.87 -6.55
N ALA A 72 -5.13 -5.75 -5.35
CA ALA A 72 -4.86 -4.47 -4.71
C ALA A 72 -3.36 -4.28 -4.47
N LEU A 73 -2.91 -3.04 -4.57
CA LEU A 73 -1.55 -2.61 -4.24
C LEU A 73 -1.64 -1.52 -3.17
N ASP A 74 -0.93 -1.70 -2.06
CA ASP A 74 -0.84 -0.70 -0.99
C ASP A 74 0.61 -0.21 -0.89
N VAL A 75 0.85 1.04 -1.28
CA VAL A 75 2.20 1.62 -1.37
C VAL A 75 2.46 2.51 -0.16
N GLY A 76 3.57 2.24 0.53
CA GLY A 76 3.84 2.79 1.86
C GLY A 76 2.97 2.09 2.90
N CYS A 77 2.88 0.76 2.82
CA CYS A 77 1.94 -0.03 3.62
C CYS A 77 2.28 -0.05 5.12
N GLY A 78 3.48 0.40 5.51
CA GLY A 78 3.97 0.30 6.88
C GLY A 78 3.89 -1.14 7.40
N ALA A 79 3.38 -1.32 8.60
CA ALA A 79 3.17 -2.64 9.18
C ALA A 79 1.81 -3.28 8.81
N GLY A 80 1.11 -2.78 7.78
CA GLY A 80 -0.08 -3.44 7.22
C GLY A 80 -1.43 -2.98 7.76
N LEU A 81 -1.51 -1.83 8.44
CA LEU A 81 -2.76 -1.33 9.05
C LEU A 81 -3.90 -1.14 8.03
N LEU A 82 -3.60 -0.78 6.78
CA LEU A 82 -4.58 -0.69 5.70
C LEU A 82 -4.59 -1.97 4.85
N THR A 83 -3.42 -2.55 4.61
CA THR A 83 -3.23 -3.72 3.75
C THR A 83 -4.06 -4.92 4.21
N GLU A 84 -4.06 -5.22 5.52
CA GLU A 84 -4.83 -6.34 6.07
C GLU A 84 -6.35 -6.18 5.90
N PRO A 85 -6.97 -5.01 6.20
CA PRO A 85 -8.36 -4.76 5.88
C PRO A 85 -8.70 -4.96 4.40
N LEU A 86 -7.82 -4.56 3.45
CA LEU A 86 -8.04 -4.81 2.02
C LEU A 86 -8.06 -6.31 1.71
N ALA A 87 -7.18 -7.10 2.32
CA ALA A 87 -7.19 -8.56 2.19
C ALA A 87 -8.47 -9.17 2.77
N ARG A 88 -8.96 -8.68 3.92
CA ARG A 88 -10.23 -9.11 4.52
C ARG A 88 -11.43 -8.75 3.65
N LEU A 89 -11.37 -7.66 2.89
CA LEU A 89 -12.37 -7.30 1.88
C LEU A 89 -12.30 -8.20 0.63
N GLY A 90 -11.35 -9.12 0.57
CA GLY A 90 -11.27 -10.17 -0.46
C GLY A 90 -10.21 -9.96 -1.53
N ALA A 91 -9.47 -8.86 -1.52
CA ALA A 91 -8.42 -8.61 -2.50
C ALA A 91 -7.24 -9.59 -2.35
N SER A 92 -6.60 -9.90 -3.48
CA SER A 92 -5.23 -10.38 -3.51
C SER A 92 -4.31 -9.16 -3.39
N VAL A 93 -3.67 -8.99 -2.22
CA VAL A 93 -2.97 -7.74 -1.89
C VAL A 93 -1.47 -7.90 -1.98
N THR A 94 -0.82 -6.92 -2.62
CA THR A 94 0.62 -6.66 -2.53
C THR A 94 0.83 -5.40 -1.70
N GLY A 95 1.64 -5.46 -0.65
CA GLY A 95 2.03 -4.33 0.18
C GLY A 95 3.48 -3.96 -0.04
N LEU A 96 3.77 -2.70 -0.34
CA LEU A 96 5.13 -2.18 -0.52
C LEU A 96 5.46 -1.17 0.56
N ASP A 97 6.65 -1.29 1.12
CA ASP A 97 7.25 -0.27 1.98
C ASP A 97 8.76 -0.23 1.75
N ALA A 98 9.38 0.94 1.87
CA ALA A 98 10.81 1.08 1.70
C ALA A 98 11.61 0.61 2.92
N ALA A 99 10.98 0.53 4.10
CA ALA A 99 11.62 0.08 5.34
C ALA A 99 11.44 -1.43 5.54
N PRO A 100 12.52 -2.23 5.48
CA PRO A 100 12.44 -3.68 5.71
C PRO A 100 11.86 -4.05 7.08
N GLU A 101 12.07 -3.21 8.09
CA GLU A 101 11.54 -3.41 9.44
C GLU A 101 10.02 -3.36 9.47
N ASN A 102 9.41 -2.44 8.70
CA ASN A 102 7.95 -2.36 8.55
C ASN A 102 7.41 -3.62 7.89
N ILE A 103 8.06 -4.09 6.84
CA ILE A 103 7.68 -5.33 6.14
C ILE A 103 7.80 -6.55 7.06
N ALA A 104 8.86 -6.64 7.88
CA ALA A 104 8.99 -7.72 8.86
C ALA A 104 7.85 -7.71 9.89
N ALA A 105 7.47 -6.53 10.40
CA ALA A 105 6.35 -6.38 11.31
C ALA A 105 5.01 -6.74 10.65
N ALA A 106 4.80 -6.31 9.39
CA ALA A 106 3.61 -6.61 8.61
C ALA A 106 3.44 -8.12 8.36
N LEU A 107 4.52 -8.80 7.94
CA LEU A 107 4.53 -10.25 7.74
C LEU A 107 4.18 -11.00 9.02
N SER A 108 4.84 -10.67 10.13
CA SER A 108 4.60 -11.31 11.42
C SER A 108 3.15 -11.15 11.89
N HIS A 109 2.59 -9.93 11.74
CA HIS A 109 1.21 -9.69 12.16
C HIS A 109 0.22 -10.42 11.25
N ALA A 110 0.36 -10.32 9.92
CA ALA A 110 -0.51 -11.00 8.96
C ALA A 110 -0.52 -12.52 9.18
N GLU A 111 0.65 -13.14 9.41
CA GLU A 111 0.76 -14.56 9.74
C GLU A 111 -0.02 -14.91 11.00
N SER A 112 0.10 -14.10 12.07
CA SER A 112 -0.65 -14.28 13.31
C SER A 112 -2.17 -14.20 13.12
N GLN A 113 -2.62 -13.46 12.09
CA GLN A 113 -4.03 -13.28 11.73
C GLN A 113 -4.52 -14.29 10.67
N GLY A 114 -3.66 -15.20 10.20
CA GLY A 114 -3.99 -16.18 9.16
C GLY A 114 -4.24 -15.52 7.79
N LEU A 115 -3.65 -14.36 7.52
CA LEU A 115 -3.75 -13.66 6.25
C LEU A 115 -2.55 -13.98 5.35
N THR A 116 -2.82 -14.14 4.06
CA THR A 116 -1.80 -14.29 3.02
C THR A 116 -1.73 -13.00 2.23
N ILE A 117 -0.64 -12.25 2.40
CA ILE A 117 -0.39 -10.97 1.75
C ILE A 117 1.05 -10.99 1.22
N ASP A 118 1.25 -10.47 0.01
CA ASP A 118 2.57 -10.36 -0.61
C ASP A 118 3.22 -9.03 -0.19
N TYR A 119 4.00 -9.05 0.89
CA TYR A 119 4.74 -7.89 1.37
C TYR A 119 6.16 -7.85 0.82
N ARG A 120 6.58 -6.68 0.29
CA ARG A 120 7.91 -6.49 -0.30
C ARG A 120 8.55 -5.19 0.17
N ALA A 121 9.82 -5.28 0.60
CA ALA A 121 10.64 -4.11 0.96
C ALA A 121 11.23 -3.49 -0.32
N THR A 122 10.42 -2.76 -1.08
CA THR A 122 10.80 -2.15 -2.35
C THR A 122 9.99 -0.89 -2.64
N PRO A 123 10.56 0.13 -3.29
CA PRO A 123 9.80 1.28 -3.75
C PRO A 123 8.92 0.93 -4.95
N VAL A 124 7.85 1.69 -5.16
CA VAL A 124 6.87 1.43 -6.23
C VAL A 124 7.47 1.54 -7.63
N GLU A 125 8.50 2.36 -7.79
CA GLU A 125 9.21 2.56 -9.06
C GLU A 125 9.92 1.27 -9.53
N GLU A 126 10.34 0.43 -8.61
CA GLU A 126 11.02 -0.84 -8.89
C GLU A 126 10.06 -2.02 -9.07
N LEU A 127 8.77 -1.84 -8.76
CA LEU A 127 7.77 -2.88 -8.97
C LEU A 127 7.54 -3.05 -10.48
N ALA A 128 7.83 -4.23 -11.02
CA ALA A 128 7.64 -4.52 -12.44
C ALA A 128 6.15 -4.72 -12.79
N GLU A 129 5.39 -5.29 -11.87
CA GLU A 129 3.98 -5.62 -12.06
C GLU A 129 3.09 -4.36 -12.12
N GLY A 130 2.02 -4.44 -12.87
CA GLY A 130 0.94 -3.46 -12.96
C GLY A 130 -0.42 -4.14 -13.09
N GLY A 131 -1.43 -3.37 -13.50
CA GLY A 131 -2.78 -3.88 -13.71
C GLY A 131 -3.50 -4.22 -12.40
N PHE A 132 -3.25 -3.45 -11.34
CA PHE A 132 -3.98 -3.56 -10.08
C PHE A 132 -5.33 -2.86 -10.20
N ASP A 133 -6.38 -3.51 -9.69
CA ASP A 133 -7.73 -2.95 -9.67
C ASP A 133 -7.84 -1.79 -8.67
N LEU A 134 -7.16 -1.90 -7.54
CA LEU A 134 -7.11 -0.86 -6.51
C LEU A 134 -5.66 -0.58 -6.15
N VAL A 135 -5.26 0.68 -6.23
CA VAL A 135 -3.96 1.15 -5.70
C VAL A 135 -4.23 2.14 -4.59
N THR A 136 -3.61 1.94 -3.43
CA THR A 136 -3.70 2.86 -2.29
C THR A 136 -2.31 3.35 -1.90
N SER A 137 -2.23 4.60 -1.45
CA SER A 137 -1.04 5.18 -0.84
C SER A 137 -1.48 6.26 0.14
N MET A 138 -1.42 5.97 1.43
CA MET A 138 -1.94 6.82 2.49
C MET A 138 -0.81 7.32 3.39
N GLU A 139 -0.75 8.64 3.61
CA GLU A 139 0.30 9.30 4.43
C GLU A 139 1.72 9.02 3.89
N VAL A 140 1.92 9.11 2.58
CA VAL A 140 3.21 8.84 1.92
C VAL A 140 3.69 10.02 1.09
N ILE A 141 2.80 10.66 0.34
CA ILE A 141 3.16 11.68 -0.65
C ILE A 141 3.91 12.88 -0.05
N GLU A 142 3.64 13.21 1.21
CA GLU A 142 4.32 14.27 1.95
C GLU A 142 5.78 13.94 2.32
N HIS A 143 6.16 12.67 2.21
CA HIS A 143 7.50 12.17 2.56
C HIS A 143 8.36 11.83 1.34
N VAL A 144 7.87 12.05 0.12
CA VAL A 144 8.63 11.78 -1.10
C VAL A 144 9.32 13.03 -1.63
N ALA A 145 10.51 12.86 -2.18
CA ALA A 145 11.31 13.96 -2.73
C ALA A 145 10.72 14.54 -4.03
N ASP A 146 10.07 13.70 -4.85
CA ASP A 146 9.41 14.10 -6.09
C ASP A 146 7.97 13.53 -6.15
N PRO A 147 6.98 14.29 -5.62
CA PRO A 147 5.58 13.87 -5.63
C PRO A 147 5.03 13.60 -7.03
N ALA A 148 5.46 14.37 -8.03
CA ALA A 148 4.95 14.21 -9.40
C ALA A 148 5.41 12.88 -10.02
N THR A 149 6.67 12.51 -9.83
CA THR A 149 7.19 11.21 -10.27
C THR A 149 6.54 10.07 -9.50
N PHE A 150 6.36 10.21 -8.19
CA PHE A 150 5.68 9.24 -7.35
C PHE A 150 4.24 8.97 -7.81
N VAL A 151 3.44 10.03 -8.05
CA VAL A 151 2.06 9.87 -8.55
C VAL A 151 2.01 9.20 -9.92
N ARG A 152 2.95 9.53 -10.83
CA ARG A 152 3.05 8.83 -12.12
C ARG A 152 3.37 7.35 -11.94
N ALA A 153 4.25 7.00 -10.99
CA ALA A 153 4.56 5.61 -10.69
C ALA A 153 3.32 4.87 -10.17
N LEU A 154 2.57 5.44 -9.22
CA LEU A 154 1.30 4.88 -8.73
C LEU A 154 0.30 4.68 -9.89
N ALA A 155 0.07 5.71 -10.69
CA ALA A 155 -0.87 5.67 -11.81
C ALA A 155 -0.51 4.59 -12.84
N SER A 156 0.80 4.34 -13.06
CA SER A 156 1.27 3.29 -13.97
C SER A 156 0.93 1.87 -13.51
N LYS A 157 0.59 1.69 -12.24
CA LYS A 157 0.24 0.38 -11.65
C LYS A 157 -1.25 0.07 -11.73
N VAL A 158 -2.08 1.07 -11.98
CA VAL A 158 -3.55 0.94 -12.01
C VAL A 158 -3.99 0.29 -13.32
N SER A 159 -4.95 -0.63 -13.25
CA SER A 159 -5.61 -1.19 -14.44
C SER A 159 -6.51 -0.14 -15.12
N PRO A 160 -6.91 -0.33 -16.41
CA PRO A 160 -7.74 0.65 -17.11
C PRO A 160 -9.04 1.03 -16.40
N ASP A 161 -9.65 0.07 -15.69
CA ASP A 161 -10.89 0.29 -14.89
C ASP A 161 -10.61 0.31 -13.39
N GLY A 162 -9.38 0.57 -13.00
CA GLY A 162 -8.95 0.57 -11.60
C GLY A 162 -9.16 1.90 -10.90
N LEU A 163 -8.92 1.89 -9.60
CA LEU A 163 -8.96 3.03 -8.69
C LEU A 163 -7.55 3.35 -8.15
N LEU A 164 -7.23 4.63 -8.01
CA LEU A 164 -6.09 5.18 -7.27
C LEU A 164 -6.62 6.14 -6.20
#